data_c36049a6feec61765aaccedca60e03da
#
_entry.id   c36049a6feec61765aaccedca60e03da
#
_cell.length_a   1.000
_cell.length_b   1.000
_cell.length_c   1.000
_cell.angle_alpha   90.00
_cell.angle_beta   90.00
_cell.angle_gamma   90.00
#
_symmetry.space_group_name_H-M   'P 1'
#
loop_
_entity.id
_entity.type
_entity.pdbx_description
1 polymer ?
#
loop_
_entity_poly.entity_id
_entity_poly.type
_entity_poly.pdbx_seq_one_letter_code
_entity_poly.pdbx_strand_id
1 'polypeptide(L)'
;MIGTMIQGFFFGVSTIWLCVAIAFIIVYIEIQISISFIDDLSGLYNRKYMNHYLNKLQNDKPKHVYGFLMDINDFKAINDTYGHLKGDYALIQFGKILQHSIDKDSVAIRMGGDEFVIFAKLKSDEEALALKKQIKYNVRQFNLKSKEPFHLSFSIGIAKYNGNIDTFLSAMDDSMYEAKNMHRLMQ
;
A
#
# COMPACT_ATOMS: atom_id res chain seq x y z
N MET A 1 36.50 -42.62 29.46
CA MET A 1 35.31 -42.91 28.62
C MET A 1 34.04 -42.21 29.10
N ILE A 2 33.71 -42.20 30.40
CA ILE A 2 32.51 -41.50 30.95
C ILE A 2 32.60 -39.97 30.78
N GLY A 3 33.77 -39.36 31.01
CA GLY A 3 33.96 -37.90 30.90
C GLY A 3 33.76 -37.35 29.49
N THR A 4 34.13 -38.10 28.45
CA THR A 4 33.93 -37.69 27.02
C THR A 4 32.46 -37.77 26.60
N MET A 5 31.69 -38.72 27.15
CA MET A 5 30.25 -38.82 26.90
C MET A 5 29.46 -37.65 27.55
N ILE A 6 29.85 -37.29 28.78
CA ILE A 6 29.25 -36.18 29.52
C ILE A 6 29.53 -34.85 28.80
N GLN A 7 30.77 -34.60 28.36
CA GLN A 7 31.11 -33.39 27.57
C GLN A 7 30.35 -33.33 26.24
N GLY A 8 30.20 -34.46 25.52
CA GLY A 8 29.42 -34.52 24.28
C GLY A 8 27.93 -34.25 24.51
N PHE A 9 27.36 -34.71 25.63
CA PHE A 9 25.97 -34.45 25.99
C PHE A 9 25.75 -32.95 26.29
N PHE A 10 26.58 -32.32 27.10
CA PHE A 10 26.49 -30.90 27.40
C PHE A 10 26.72 -30.03 26.15
N PHE A 11 27.62 -30.43 25.26
CA PHE A 11 27.85 -29.73 24.00
C PHE A 11 26.61 -29.80 23.07
N GLY A 12 25.98 -30.98 22.97
CA GLY A 12 24.76 -31.19 22.21
C GLY A 12 23.58 -30.41 22.77
N VAL A 13 23.41 -30.37 24.09
CA VAL A 13 22.34 -29.56 24.73
C VAL A 13 22.56 -28.06 24.50
N SER A 14 23.80 -27.56 24.62
CA SER A 14 24.08 -26.13 24.36
C SER A 14 23.88 -25.74 22.91
N THR A 15 24.20 -26.61 21.94
CA THR A 15 23.95 -26.33 20.52
C THR A 15 22.45 -26.31 20.17
N ILE A 16 21.64 -27.19 20.79
CA ILE A 16 20.19 -27.18 20.62
C ILE A 16 19.62 -25.86 21.14
N TRP A 17 19.99 -25.42 22.33
CA TRP A 17 19.51 -24.12 22.85
C TRP A 17 19.95 -22.93 22.02
N LEU A 18 21.17 -22.97 21.45
CA LEU A 18 21.62 -21.94 20.52
C LEU A 18 20.77 -21.89 19.25
N CYS A 19 20.47 -23.05 18.64
CA CYS A 19 19.60 -23.15 17.48
C CYS A 19 18.19 -22.60 17.77
N VAL A 20 17.62 -22.94 18.93
CA VAL A 20 16.31 -22.43 19.37
C VAL A 20 16.36 -20.92 19.55
N ALA A 21 17.39 -20.37 20.17
CA ALA A 21 17.54 -18.94 20.35
C ALA A 21 17.64 -18.21 18.98
N ILE A 22 18.43 -18.74 18.05
CA ILE A 22 18.54 -18.20 16.70
C ILE A 22 17.19 -18.24 15.98
N ALA A 23 16.43 -19.34 16.09
CA ALA A 23 15.10 -19.45 15.48
C ALA A 23 14.14 -18.38 16.03
N PHE A 24 14.13 -18.15 17.35
CA PHE A 24 13.33 -17.08 17.95
C PHE A 24 13.76 -15.69 17.49
N ILE A 25 15.06 -15.44 17.36
CA ILE A 25 15.56 -14.15 16.83
C ILE A 25 15.10 -13.94 15.39
N ILE A 26 15.17 -14.97 14.55
CA ILE A 26 14.71 -14.89 13.15
C ILE A 26 13.21 -14.57 13.10
N VAL A 27 12.39 -15.31 13.86
CA VAL A 27 10.94 -15.06 13.94
C VAL A 27 10.65 -13.66 14.46
N TYR A 28 11.37 -13.21 15.49
CA TYR A 28 11.22 -11.84 16.02
C TYR A 28 11.55 -10.78 14.96
N ILE A 29 12.64 -10.97 14.20
CA ILE A 29 13.04 -10.06 13.12
C ILE A 29 11.97 -10.04 12.01
N GLU A 30 11.43 -11.20 11.61
CA GLU A 30 10.37 -11.31 10.61
C GLU A 30 9.09 -10.57 11.05
N ILE A 31 8.71 -10.71 12.33
CA ILE A 31 7.57 -9.98 12.90
C ILE A 31 7.84 -8.47 12.86
N GLN A 32 9.02 -8.01 13.28
CA GLN A 32 9.39 -6.60 13.27
C GLN A 32 9.39 -6.00 11.85
N ILE A 33 9.89 -6.75 10.86
CA ILE A 33 9.86 -6.33 9.46
C ILE A 33 8.42 -6.22 8.97
N SER A 34 7.56 -7.19 9.28
CA SER A 34 6.15 -7.18 8.86
C SER A 34 5.37 -6.00 9.45
N ILE A 35 5.54 -5.71 10.73
CA ILE A 35 4.93 -4.55 11.40
C ILE A 35 5.43 -3.24 10.76
N SER A 36 6.71 -3.20 10.33
CA SER A 36 7.32 -2.04 9.69
C SER A 36 6.74 -1.70 8.30
N PHE A 37 5.91 -2.56 7.70
CA PHE A 37 5.34 -2.35 6.36
C PHE A 37 3.93 -1.76 6.35
N ILE A 38 3.31 -1.57 7.50
CA ILE A 38 1.97 -1.00 7.62
C ILE A 38 2.05 0.50 7.94
N ASP A 39 1.15 1.28 7.39
CA ASP A 39 0.89 2.66 7.77
C ASP A 39 -0.07 2.68 8.95
N ASP A 40 0.39 3.22 10.08
CA ASP A 40 -0.34 3.17 11.36
C ASP A 40 -1.68 3.93 11.32
N LEU A 41 -1.81 4.93 10.44
CA LEU A 41 -3.03 5.72 10.34
C LEU A 41 -4.07 5.04 9.44
N SER A 42 -3.70 4.67 8.22
CA SER A 42 -4.66 4.15 7.23
C SER A 42 -4.88 2.64 7.32
N GLY A 43 -3.96 1.90 7.97
CA GLY A 43 -3.96 0.44 8.01
C GLY A 43 -3.56 -0.24 6.69
N LEU A 44 -3.20 0.52 5.68
CA LEU A 44 -2.67 0.04 4.41
C LEU A 44 -1.17 -0.25 4.51
N TYR A 45 -0.59 -0.81 3.47
CA TYR A 45 0.85 -0.87 3.37
C TYR A 45 1.43 0.55 3.26
N ASN A 46 2.70 0.72 3.70
CA ASN A 46 3.40 1.98 3.66
C ASN A 46 4.41 2.06 2.49
N ARG A 47 5.08 3.21 2.36
CA ARG A 47 6.09 3.45 1.32
C ARG A 47 7.26 2.46 1.33
N LYS A 48 7.62 1.90 2.50
CA LYS A 48 8.68 0.87 2.57
C LYS A 48 8.24 -0.41 1.85
N TYR A 49 6.98 -0.82 2.06
CA TYR A 49 6.41 -1.95 1.33
C TYR A 49 6.33 -1.70 -0.17
N MET A 50 5.99 -0.47 -0.60
CA MET A 50 6.01 -0.12 -2.02
C MET A 50 7.37 -0.40 -2.65
N ASN A 51 8.45 0.06 -2.02
CA ASN A 51 9.80 -0.18 -2.52
C ASN A 51 10.13 -1.68 -2.58
N HIS A 52 9.73 -2.45 -1.57
CA HIS A 52 9.89 -3.91 -1.59
C HIS A 52 9.11 -4.54 -2.75
N TYR A 53 7.85 -4.14 -2.96
CA TYR A 53 7.01 -4.62 -4.05
C TYR A 53 7.60 -4.28 -5.43
N LEU A 54 8.08 -3.05 -5.64
CA LEU A 54 8.69 -2.61 -6.88
C LEU A 54 9.97 -3.38 -7.21
N ASN A 55 10.82 -3.65 -6.21
CA ASN A 55 12.01 -4.50 -6.39
C ASN A 55 11.62 -5.91 -6.83
N LYS A 56 10.59 -6.49 -6.23
CA LYS A 56 10.06 -7.79 -6.65
C LYS A 56 9.50 -7.74 -8.07
N LEU A 57 8.76 -6.68 -8.40
CA LEU A 57 8.19 -6.46 -9.74
C LEU A 57 9.29 -6.41 -10.81
N GLN A 58 10.41 -5.73 -10.52
CA GLN A 58 11.55 -5.62 -11.41
C GLN A 58 12.28 -6.95 -11.65
N ASN A 59 12.38 -7.78 -10.60
CA ASN A 59 13.04 -9.08 -10.68
C ASN A 59 12.17 -10.12 -11.40
N ASP A 60 10.89 -10.21 -11.03
CA ASP A 60 9.96 -11.24 -11.52
C ASP A 60 9.38 -10.90 -12.91
N LYS A 61 9.36 -9.62 -13.27
CA LYS A 61 8.80 -9.08 -14.52
C LYS A 61 7.43 -9.68 -14.88
N PRO A 62 6.47 -9.71 -13.96
CA PRO A 62 5.17 -10.30 -14.22
C PRO A 62 4.44 -9.51 -15.30
N LYS A 63 3.62 -10.21 -16.07
CA LYS A 63 2.72 -9.59 -17.04
C LYS A 63 1.44 -9.11 -16.35
N HIS A 64 0.78 -8.14 -16.99
CA HIS A 64 -0.57 -7.70 -16.56
C HIS A 64 -0.64 -7.04 -15.17
N VAL A 65 0.41 -6.34 -14.77
CA VAL A 65 0.38 -5.48 -13.57
C VAL A 65 0.02 -4.06 -13.98
N TYR A 66 -0.95 -3.49 -13.26
CA TYR A 66 -1.38 -2.10 -13.38
C TYR A 66 -1.12 -1.37 -12.07
N GLY A 67 -0.66 -0.13 -12.18
CA GLY A 67 -0.50 0.80 -11.08
C GLY A 67 -1.55 1.89 -11.16
N PHE A 68 -2.08 2.26 -10.01
CA PHE A 68 -3.06 3.34 -9.83
C PHE A 68 -2.48 4.30 -8.81
N LEU A 69 -2.04 5.46 -9.24
CA LEU A 69 -1.59 6.53 -8.35
C LEU A 69 -2.75 7.46 -8.05
N MET A 70 -2.99 7.73 -6.79
CA MET A 70 -4.13 8.53 -6.33
C MET A 70 -3.70 9.57 -5.32
N ASP A 71 -4.40 10.68 -5.31
CA ASP A 71 -4.19 11.79 -4.39
C ASP A 71 -5.54 12.41 -4.02
N ILE A 72 -5.77 12.65 -2.74
CA ILE A 72 -7.02 13.27 -2.26
C ILE A 72 -7.01 14.74 -2.63
N ASN A 73 -7.99 15.16 -3.42
CA ASN A 73 -8.11 16.54 -3.85
C ASN A 73 -8.43 17.44 -2.65
N ASP A 74 -7.82 18.60 -2.62
CA ASP A 74 -8.05 19.66 -1.62
C ASP A 74 -7.85 19.19 -0.16
N PHE A 75 -7.01 18.16 0.06
CA PHE A 75 -6.77 17.59 1.39
C PHE A 75 -6.27 18.64 2.39
N LYS A 76 -5.42 19.57 1.94
CA LYS A 76 -4.98 20.69 2.77
C LYS A 76 -6.16 21.55 3.22
N ALA A 77 -7.12 21.84 2.35
CA ALA A 77 -8.32 22.60 2.70
C ALA A 77 -9.19 21.88 3.74
N ILE A 78 -9.26 20.54 3.69
CA ILE A 78 -9.93 19.75 4.75
C ILE A 78 -9.23 19.97 6.09
N ASN A 79 -7.89 19.89 6.14
CA ASN A 79 -7.11 20.14 7.37
C ASN A 79 -7.29 21.57 7.88
N ASP A 80 -7.15 22.56 7.00
CA ASP A 80 -7.18 23.97 7.37
C ASP A 80 -8.59 24.41 7.84
N THR A 81 -9.66 23.82 7.28
CA THR A 81 -11.03 24.17 7.62
C THR A 81 -11.60 23.38 8.80
N TYR A 82 -11.31 22.08 8.89
CA TYR A 82 -11.93 21.17 9.85
C TYR A 82 -10.97 20.57 10.88
N GLY A 83 -9.68 20.91 10.78
CA GLY A 83 -8.62 20.45 11.66
C GLY A 83 -8.04 19.07 11.29
N HIS A 84 -6.83 18.78 11.77
CA HIS A 84 -6.07 17.57 11.43
C HIS A 84 -6.79 16.27 11.78
N LEU A 85 -7.61 16.23 12.85
CA LEU A 85 -8.39 15.04 13.20
C LEU A 85 -9.40 14.66 12.11
N LYS A 86 -9.97 15.64 11.41
CA LYS A 86 -10.86 15.39 10.28
C LYS A 86 -10.07 14.97 9.03
N GLY A 87 -8.88 15.53 8.82
CA GLY A 87 -7.95 15.04 7.78
C GLY A 87 -7.53 13.60 8.01
N ASP A 88 -7.16 13.24 9.23
CA ASP A 88 -6.81 11.86 9.59
C ASP A 88 -8.00 10.91 9.35
N TYR A 89 -9.20 11.32 9.74
CA TYR A 89 -10.41 10.57 9.45
C TYR A 89 -10.62 10.38 7.94
N ALA A 90 -10.40 11.41 7.14
CA ALA A 90 -10.49 11.32 5.66
C ALA A 90 -9.51 10.28 5.10
N LEU A 91 -8.24 10.29 5.56
CA LEU A 91 -7.20 9.32 5.18
C LEU A 91 -7.59 7.88 5.57
N ILE A 92 -8.09 7.68 6.79
CA ILE A 92 -8.55 6.37 7.28
C ILE A 92 -9.70 5.85 6.41
N GLN A 93 -10.70 6.70 6.13
CA GLN A 93 -11.85 6.28 5.33
C GLN A 93 -11.46 5.99 3.88
N PHE A 94 -10.60 6.83 3.29
CA PHE A 94 -10.10 6.58 1.93
C PHE A 94 -9.32 5.26 1.87
N GLY A 95 -8.44 5.00 2.85
CA GLY A 95 -7.73 3.73 2.97
C GLY A 95 -8.66 2.51 3.03
N LYS A 96 -9.72 2.57 3.86
CA LYS A 96 -10.75 1.53 3.93
C LYS A 96 -11.48 1.32 2.61
N ILE A 97 -11.82 2.42 1.91
CA ILE A 97 -12.48 2.35 0.60
C ILE A 97 -11.57 1.64 -0.41
N LEU A 98 -10.27 1.99 -0.45
CA LEU A 98 -9.33 1.34 -1.35
C LEU A 98 -9.22 -0.15 -1.05
N GLN A 99 -9.06 -0.52 0.23
CA GLN A 99 -8.95 -1.92 0.65
C GLN A 99 -10.19 -2.76 0.28
N HIS A 100 -11.39 -2.18 0.37
CA HIS A 100 -12.64 -2.86 -0.02
C HIS A 100 -12.87 -2.87 -1.54
N SER A 101 -12.12 -2.09 -2.30
CA SER A 101 -12.26 -2.01 -3.76
C SER A 101 -11.39 -3.00 -4.52
N ILE A 102 -10.40 -3.58 -3.85
CA ILE A 102 -9.40 -4.47 -4.47
C ILE A 102 -9.59 -5.91 -4.03
N ASP A 103 -9.08 -6.84 -4.82
CA ASP A 103 -9.03 -8.26 -4.52
C ASP A 103 -7.79 -8.63 -3.67
N LYS A 104 -7.66 -9.94 -3.35
CA LYS A 104 -6.59 -10.48 -2.50
C LYS A 104 -5.20 -10.43 -3.17
N ASP A 105 -5.16 -10.39 -4.50
CA ASP A 105 -3.92 -10.39 -5.28
C ASP A 105 -3.42 -8.97 -5.57
N SER A 106 -4.19 -7.98 -5.16
CA SER A 106 -3.88 -6.56 -5.28
C SER A 106 -3.37 -5.99 -3.95
N VAL A 107 -2.56 -4.95 -4.01
CA VAL A 107 -2.03 -4.27 -2.84
C VAL A 107 -2.39 -2.79 -2.86
N ALA A 108 -2.86 -2.27 -1.72
CA ALA A 108 -3.10 -0.85 -1.51
C ALA A 108 -2.07 -0.30 -0.53
N ILE A 109 -1.51 0.84 -0.85
CA ILE A 109 -0.36 1.46 -0.19
C ILE A 109 -0.67 2.94 0.04
N ARG A 110 -0.31 3.46 1.20
CA ARG A 110 -0.20 4.90 1.43
C ARG A 110 1.25 5.31 1.35
N MET A 111 1.59 6.20 0.43
CA MET A 111 2.98 6.64 0.22
C MET A 111 3.41 7.70 1.24
N GLY A 112 2.46 8.49 1.72
CA GLY A 112 2.64 9.58 2.67
C GLY A 112 1.67 10.73 2.39
N GLY A 113 1.39 11.56 3.39
CA GLY A 113 0.39 12.62 3.21
C GLY A 113 -0.96 12.08 2.72
N ASP A 114 -1.40 12.58 1.59
CA ASP A 114 -2.65 12.27 0.90
C ASP A 114 -2.48 11.38 -0.35
N GLU A 115 -1.28 10.82 -0.57
CA GLU A 115 -0.92 10.01 -1.72
C GLU A 115 -1.08 8.51 -1.45
N PHE A 116 -1.75 7.82 -2.38
CA PHE A 116 -2.03 6.38 -2.31
C PHE A 116 -1.69 5.69 -3.64
N VAL A 117 -1.31 4.43 -3.56
CA VAL A 117 -1.04 3.59 -4.73
C VAL A 117 -1.75 2.25 -4.60
N ILE A 118 -2.29 1.76 -5.69
CA ILE A 118 -2.71 0.36 -5.83
C ILE A 118 -1.87 -0.29 -6.93
N PHE A 119 -1.36 -1.49 -6.66
CA PHE A 119 -0.86 -2.39 -7.70
C PHE A 119 -1.80 -3.58 -7.79
N ALA A 120 -2.31 -3.82 -9.01
CA ALA A 120 -3.27 -4.88 -9.27
C ALA A 120 -2.86 -5.73 -10.48
N LYS A 121 -3.09 -7.04 -10.42
CA LYS A 121 -2.93 -7.95 -11.57
C LYS A 121 -4.26 -8.03 -12.30
N LEU A 122 -4.34 -7.37 -13.46
CA LEU A 122 -5.56 -7.25 -14.26
C LEU A 122 -5.29 -7.74 -15.68
N LYS A 123 -6.25 -8.41 -16.28
CA LYS A 123 -6.08 -9.06 -17.58
C LYS A 123 -6.07 -8.08 -18.74
N SER A 124 -6.74 -6.92 -18.59
CA SER A 124 -6.92 -5.95 -19.66
C SER A 124 -7.08 -4.51 -19.14
N ASP A 125 -6.99 -3.55 -20.04
CA ASP A 125 -7.22 -2.13 -19.76
C ASP A 125 -8.68 -1.87 -19.34
N GLU A 126 -9.63 -2.68 -19.83
CA GLU A 126 -11.05 -2.60 -19.43
C GLU A 126 -11.22 -2.96 -17.96
N GLU A 127 -10.51 -3.99 -17.46
CA GLU A 127 -10.52 -4.33 -16.04
C GLU A 127 -9.90 -3.21 -15.20
N ALA A 128 -8.84 -2.56 -15.69
CA ALA A 128 -8.25 -1.40 -14.99
C ALA A 128 -9.23 -0.22 -14.93
N LEU A 129 -9.93 0.07 -16.01
CA LEU A 129 -10.97 1.10 -16.03
C LEU A 129 -12.17 0.73 -15.15
N ALA A 130 -12.52 -0.56 -15.07
CA ALA A 130 -13.59 -1.04 -14.19
C ALA A 130 -13.20 -0.84 -12.71
N LEU A 131 -11.95 -1.16 -12.31
CA LEU A 131 -11.46 -0.90 -10.97
C LEU A 131 -11.47 0.59 -10.63
N LYS A 132 -11.03 1.46 -11.55
CA LYS A 132 -11.13 2.93 -11.38
C LYS A 132 -12.59 3.36 -11.14
N LYS A 133 -13.53 2.85 -11.92
CA LYS A 133 -14.97 3.16 -11.76
C LYS A 133 -15.50 2.67 -10.41
N GLN A 134 -15.07 1.48 -9.98
CA GLN A 134 -15.46 0.91 -8.69
C GLN A 134 -14.98 1.77 -7.52
N ILE A 135 -13.71 2.23 -7.54
CA ILE A 135 -13.16 3.10 -6.49
C ILE A 135 -13.96 4.42 -6.45
N LYS A 136 -14.19 5.05 -7.62
CA LYS A 136 -14.98 6.29 -7.69
C LYS A 136 -16.41 6.09 -7.18
N TYR A 137 -17.04 4.97 -7.51
CA TYR A 137 -18.37 4.62 -7.00
C TYR A 137 -18.36 4.47 -5.47
N ASN A 138 -17.39 3.77 -4.90
CA ASN A 138 -17.29 3.55 -3.46
C ASN A 138 -17.05 4.87 -2.70
N VAL A 139 -16.22 5.78 -3.23
CA VAL A 139 -16.05 7.13 -2.66
C VAL A 139 -17.36 7.92 -2.71
N ARG A 140 -18.08 7.87 -3.83
CA ARG A 140 -19.39 8.51 -3.94
C ARG A 140 -20.40 7.94 -2.92
N GLN A 141 -20.42 6.61 -2.73
CA GLN A 141 -21.29 5.96 -1.73
C GLN A 141 -20.93 6.38 -0.31
N PHE A 142 -19.64 6.53 0.00
CA PHE A 142 -19.19 7.10 1.27
C PHE A 142 -19.73 8.52 1.46
N ASN A 143 -19.53 9.41 0.48
CA ASN A 143 -19.99 10.79 0.56
C ASN A 143 -21.52 10.92 0.75
N LEU A 144 -22.31 10.04 0.12
CA LEU A 144 -23.76 10.03 0.25
C LEU A 144 -24.24 9.59 1.65
N LYS A 145 -23.47 8.73 2.31
CA LYS A 145 -23.81 8.16 3.64
C LYS A 145 -23.15 8.90 4.79
N SER A 146 -22.08 9.62 4.51
CA SER A 146 -21.30 10.34 5.51
C SER A 146 -22.05 11.55 6.02
N LYS A 147 -21.93 11.79 7.34
CA LYS A 147 -22.42 13.03 7.99
C LYS A 147 -21.27 14.04 8.18
N GLU A 148 -20.12 13.77 7.57
CA GLU A 148 -18.97 14.66 7.69
C GLU A 148 -19.20 15.97 6.93
N PRO A 149 -18.63 17.09 7.40
CA PRO A 149 -18.81 18.40 6.78
C PRO A 149 -18.02 18.56 5.47
N PHE A 150 -17.30 17.53 5.03
CA PHE A 150 -16.52 17.53 3.78
C PHE A 150 -16.90 16.35 2.90
N HIS A 151 -16.60 16.47 1.62
CA HIS A 151 -16.71 15.38 0.65
C HIS A 151 -15.32 14.92 0.21
N LEU A 152 -15.10 13.59 0.22
CA LEU A 152 -13.90 13.02 -0.37
C LEU A 152 -13.98 13.10 -1.89
N SER A 153 -12.96 13.64 -2.51
CA SER A 153 -12.70 13.54 -3.94
C SER A 153 -11.22 13.22 -4.16
N PHE A 154 -10.89 12.62 -5.29
CA PHE A 154 -9.51 12.22 -5.56
C PHE A 154 -9.23 12.23 -7.06
N SER A 155 -7.98 12.50 -7.40
CA SER A 155 -7.43 12.32 -8.73
C SER A 155 -6.77 10.95 -8.84
N ILE A 156 -6.82 10.33 -10.01
CA ILE A 156 -6.30 8.97 -10.22
C ILE A 156 -5.66 8.85 -11.60
N GLY A 157 -4.37 8.52 -11.62
CA GLY A 157 -3.59 8.12 -12.78
C GLY A 157 -3.48 6.60 -12.85
N ILE A 158 -3.46 6.05 -14.06
CA ILE A 158 -3.31 4.61 -14.31
C ILE A 158 -2.19 4.40 -15.31
N ALA A 159 -1.34 3.42 -15.03
CA ALA A 159 -0.37 2.92 -16.00
C ALA A 159 -0.29 1.39 -15.94
N LYS A 160 0.14 0.81 -17.06
CA LYS A 160 0.45 -0.62 -17.17
C LYS A 160 1.96 -0.82 -17.06
N TYR A 161 2.37 -1.78 -16.26
CA TYR A 161 3.79 -2.12 -16.14
C TYR A 161 4.32 -2.69 -17.47
N ASN A 162 5.39 -2.09 -17.95
CA ASN A 162 6.02 -2.41 -19.25
C ASN A 162 7.38 -3.12 -19.13
N GLY A 163 7.76 -3.51 -17.88
CA GLY A 163 9.06 -4.13 -17.61
C GLY A 163 10.13 -3.17 -17.10
N ASN A 164 9.85 -1.87 -17.03
CA ASN A 164 10.74 -0.84 -16.47
C ASN A 164 10.01 -0.04 -15.40
N ILE A 165 10.59 0.05 -14.21
CA ILE A 165 9.98 0.71 -13.04
C ILE A 165 9.89 2.23 -13.23
N ASP A 166 10.95 2.85 -13.74
CA ASP A 166 11.00 4.32 -13.85
C ASP A 166 9.96 4.83 -14.84
N THR A 167 9.85 4.18 -16.01
CA THR A 167 8.81 4.53 -16.99
C THR A 167 7.42 4.23 -16.50
N PHE A 168 7.24 3.18 -15.70
CA PHE A 168 5.96 2.83 -15.09
C PHE A 168 5.51 3.87 -14.07
N LEU A 169 6.39 4.28 -13.17
CA LEU A 169 6.11 5.31 -12.17
C LEU A 169 5.84 6.66 -12.83
N SER A 170 6.67 7.07 -13.82
CA SER A 170 6.45 8.30 -14.58
C SER A 170 5.10 8.30 -15.28
N ALA A 171 4.71 7.20 -15.93
CA ALA A 171 3.42 7.12 -16.61
C ALA A 171 2.23 7.22 -15.66
N MET A 172 2.34 6.67 -14.43
CA MET A 172 1.31 6.86 -13.40
C MET A 172 1.21 8.32 -12.97
N ASP A 173 2.34 8.99 -12.75
CA ASP A 173 2.41 10.38 -12.32
C ASP A 173 1.84 11.32 -13.39
N ASP A 174 2.27 11.17 -14.64
CA ASP A 174 1.75 11.94 -15.78
C ASP A 174 0.23 11.80 -15.91
N SER A 175 -0.28 10.56 -15.83
CA SER A 175 -1.72 10.29 -15.89
C SER A 175 -2.48 10.90 -14.69
N MET A 176 -1.91 10.91 -13.50
CA MET A 176 -2.49 11.53 -12.32
C MET A 176 -2.48 13.07 -12.44
N TYR A 177 -1.39 13.65 -12.95
CA TYR A 177 -1.26 15.08 -13.17
C TYR A 177 -2.33 15.60 -14.14
N GLU A 178 -2.58 14.88 -15.24
CA GLU A 178 -3.68 15.20 -16.17
C GLU A 178 -5.04 15.16 -15.45
N ALA A 179 -5.28 14.14 -14.63
CA ALA A 179 -6.53 14.02 -13.87
C ALA A 179 -6.71 15.16 -12.86
N LYS A 180 -5.63 15.62 -12.20
CA LYS A 180 -5.65 16.79 -11.30
C LYS A 180 -5.97 18.08 -12.04
N ASN A 181 -5.36 18.28 -13.22
CA ASN A 181 -5.64 19.47 -14.03
C ASN A 181 -7.10 19.51 -14.49
N MET A 182 -7.65 18.38 -14.93
CA MET A 182 -9.07 18.30 -15.28
C MET A 182 -10.00 18.60 -14.10
N HIS A 183 -9.64 18.13 -12.89
CA HIS A 183 -10.41 18.43 -11.69
C HIS A 183 -10.43 19.93 -11.39
N ARG A 184 -9.28 20.63 -11.48
CA ARG A 184 -9.17 22.08 -11.26
C ARG A 184 -9.96 22.92 -12.27
N LEU A 185 -10.10 22.45 -13.50
CA LEU A 185 -10.87 23.14 -14.54
C LEU A 185 -12.39 22.99 -14.36
N MET A 186 -12.85 22.05 -13.53
CA MET A 186 -14.26 21.78 -13.25
C MET A 186 -14.79 22.46 -11.98
N GLN A 187 -13.89 23.07 -11.18
CA GLN A 187 -14.21 23.90 -10.02
C GLN A 187 -14.44 25.36 -10.40
#